data_699392b2e352b4b0cf99db704b18d558
#
_entry.id   699392b2e352b4b0cf99db704b18d558
#
_cell.length_a   1.000
_cell.length_b   1.000
_cell.length_c   1.000
_cell.angle_alpha   90.00
_cell.angle_beta   90.00
_cell.angle_gamma   90.00
#
_symmetry.space_group_name_H-M   'P 1'
#
loop_
_entity.id
_entity.type
_entity.pdbx_description
1 polymer ?
#
loop_
_entity_poly.entity_id
_entity_poly.type
_entity_poly.pdbx_seq_one_letter_code
_entity_poly.pdbx_strand_id
1 'polypeptide(L)'
;IERANLLIENINLATMNEAKRNAILGETLFLRGYYYYLLVSNFGDVPLKIKPTPSPMDIQIPRTPKEQVYEQILQDMKDAESKVLKISDIGYSGRISKTAVQGVLARVCLTMAGFPVNDKTKYAEALKWAQEVKNSQVHSLNPSYKQFFVNLHQDLYDIKESLWEVEFKGNGSEGYGNTSRLGNTNGINMQTAANSIVV
;
A
#
# COMPACT_ATOMS: atom_id res chain seq x y z
N ILE A 1 -1.88 3.00 11.60
CA ILE A 1 -3.24 3.57 11.61
C ILE A 1 -3.27 4.83 12.48
N GLU A 2 -2.86 4.79 13.74
CA GLU A 2 -2.91 5.95 14.64
C GLU A 2 -2.18 7.19 14.07
N ARG A 3 -0.95 7.01 13.58
CA ARG A 3 -0.20 8.09 12.93
C ARG A 3 -0.90 8.65 11.70
N ALA A 4 -1.58 7.79 10.93
CA ALA A 4 -2.38 8.24 9.79
C ALA A 4 -3.58 9.08 10.24
N ASN A 5 -4.29 8.66 11.28
CA ASN A 5 -5.40 9.43 11.84
C ASN A 5 -4.94 10.82 12.33
N LEU A 6 -3.83 10.86 13.07
CA LEU A 6 -3.24 12.14 13.55
C LEU A 6 -2.89 13.07 12.39
N LEU A 7 -2.28 12.53 11.32
CA LEU A 7 -1.93 13.34 10.16
C LEU A 7 -3.18 13.84 9.44
N ILE A 8 -4.16 12.98 9.18
CA ILE A 8 -5.42 13.36 8.50
C ILE A 8 -6.13 14.48 9.25
N GLU A 9 -6.20 14.40 10.58
CA GLU A 9 -6.88 15.40 11.40
C GLU A 9 -6.16 16.75 11.37
N ASN A 10 -4.81 16.74 11.36
CA ASN A 10 -4.01 17.95 11.54
C ASN A 10 -3.37 18.48 10.25
N ILE A 11 -3.54 17.83 9.10
CA ILE A 11 -2.85 18.19 7.84
C ILE A 11 -3.13 19.62 7.40
N ASN A 12 -4.32 20.15 7.72
CA ASN A 12 -4.71 21.51 7.37
C ASN A 12 -3.99 22.59 8.18
N LEU A 13 -3.37 22.24 9.32
CA LEU A 13 -2.58 23.14 10.14
C LEU A 13 -1.17 23.38 9.55
N ALA A 14 -0.75 22.52 8.62
CA ALA A 14 0.58 22.60 8.03
C ALA A 14 0.68 23.75 7.02
N THR A 15 1.65 24.63 7.23
CA THR A 15 1.96 25.74 6.30
C THR A 15 2.78 25.19 5.13
N MET A 16 2.10 24.75 4.08
CA MET A 16 2.72 24.24 2.87
C MET A 16 1.85 24.46 1.63
N ASN A 17 2.44 24.28 0.46
CA ASN A 17 1.72 24.33 -0.80
C ASN A 17 0.56 23.31 -0.80
N GLU A 18 -0.61 23.72 -1.28
CA GLU A 18 -1.83 22.91 -1.26
C GLU A 18 -1.69 21.62 -2.07
N ALA A 19 -1.02 21.65 -3.21
CA ALA A 19 -0.81 20.45 -4.01
C ALA A 19 0.04 19.41 -3.28
N LYS A 20 1.10 19.85 -2.57
CA LYS A 20 1.90 18.96 -1.71
C LYS A 20 1.09 18.41 -0.53
N ARG A 21 0.28 19.27 0.10
CA ARG A 21 -0.59 18.88 1.21
C ARG A 21 -1.59 17.82 0.76
N ASN A 22 -2.23 18.01 -0.39
CA ASN A 22 -3.16 17.06 -0.96
C ASN A 22 -2.48 15.73 -1.31
N ALA A 23 -1.28 15.75 -1.89
CA ALA A 23 -0.53 14.52 -2.17
C ALA A 23 -0.22 13.73 -0.88
N ILE A 24 0.26 14.40 0.16
CA ILE A 24 0.54 13.77 1.45
C ILE A 24 -0.74 13.21 2.09
N LEU A 25 -1.84 13.96 2.03
CA LEU A 25 -3.15 13.49 2.51
C LEU A 25 -3.60 12.24 1.76
N GLY A 26 -3.48 12.25 0.43
CA GLY A 26 -3.82 11.09 -0.40
C GLY A 26 -2.99 9.85 -0.06
N GLU A 27 -1.67 10.00 0.06
CA GLU A 27 -0.78 8.90 0.48
C GLU A 27 -1.16 8.36 1.85
N THR A 28 -1.53 9.24 2.78
CA THR A 28 -1.91 8.86 4.14
C THR A 28 -3.25 8.12 4.19
N LEU A 29 -4.23 8.58 3.43
CA LEU A 29 -5.52 7.89 3.27
C LEU A 29 -5.33 6.49 2.67
N PHE A 30 -4.54 6.39 1.60
CA PHE A 30 -4.21 5.10 1.00
C PHE A 30 -3.56 4.15 2.02
N LEU A 31 -2.56 4.61 2.77
CA LEU A 31 -1.89 3.79 3.77
C LEU A 31 -2.84 3.35 4.89
N ARG A 32 -3.76 4.22 5.35
CA ARG A 32 -4.77 3.83 6.33
C ARG A 32 -5.68 2.73 5.79
N GLY A 33 -6.23 2.92 4.59
CA GLY A 33 -7.05 1.92 3.91
C GLY A 33 -6.29 0.61 3.69
N TYR A 34 -5.02 0.67 3.26
CA TYR A 34 -4.19 -0.50 3.03
C TYR A 34 -3.89 -1.30 4.32
N TYR A 35 -3.59 -0.62 5.43
CA TYR A 35 -3.41 -1.29 6.72
C TYR A 35 -4.71 -1.95 7.21
N TYR A 36 -5.86 -1.31 7.02
CA TYR A 36 -7.15 -1.95 7.31
C TYR A 36 -7.42 -3.13 6.38
N TYR A 37 -7.06 -3.04 5.11
CA TYR A 37 -7.15 -4.17 4.18
C TYR A 37 -6.33 -5.38 4.65
N LEU A 38 -5.08 -5.17 5.10
CA LEU A 38 -4.27 -6.23 5.69
C LEU A 38 -4.91 -6.82 6.95
N LEU A 39 -5.46 -5.99 7.81
CA LEU A 39 -6.11 -6.45 9.04
C LEU A 39 -7.37 -7.26 8.75
N VAL A 40 -8.29 -6.72 7.95
CA VAL A 40 -9.57 -7.37 7.69
C VAL A 40 -9.42 -8.65 6.87
N SER A 41 -8.47 -8.70 5.93
CA SER A 41 -8.23 -9.90 5.14
C SER A 41 -7.64 -11.07 5.95
N ASN A 42 -6.90 -10.77 7.02
CA ASN A 42 -6.30 -11.80 7.88
C ASN A 42 -7.14 -12.14 9.11
N PHE A 43 -7.90 -11.19 9.66
CA PHE A 43 -8.58 -11.34 10.96
C PHE A 43 -10.11 -11.22 10.90
N GLY A 44 -10.69 -10.93 9.73
CA GLY A 44 -12.12 -10.68 9.59
C GLY A 44 -12.54 -9.37 10.28
N ASP A 45 -13.54 -9.45 11.14
CA ASP A 45 -14.00 -8.29 11.91
C ASP A 45 -12.87 -7.74 12.79
N VAL A 46 -12.60 -6.44 12.70
CA VAL A 46 -11.52 -5.77 13.44
C VAL A 46 -12.02 -4.42 13.99
N PRO A 47 -11.42 -3.90 15.07
CA PRO A 47 -11.74 -2.56 15.54
C PRO A 47 -11.44 -1.51 14.45
N LEU A 48 -12.45 -0.72 14.08
CA LEU A 48 -12.32 0.36 13.11
C LEU A 48 -12.18 1.71 13.82
N LYS A 49 -11.00 2.30 13.70
CA LYS A 49 -10.66 3.58 14.31
C LYS A 49 -10.18 4.55 13.24
N ILE A 50 -10.98 5.57 12.96
CA ILE A 50 -10.72 6.57 11.91
C ILE A 50 -10.36 7.97 12.46
N LYS A 51 -10.32 8.09 13.80
CA LYS A 51 -9.89 9.30 14.51
C LYS A 51 -8.73 8.96 15.45
N PRO A 52 -7.88 9.92 15.81
CA PRO A 52 -6.86 9.73 16.83
C PRO A 52 -7.43 9.30 18.17
N THR A 53 -6.61 8.63 18.98
CA THR A 53 -6.98 8.28 20.35
C THR A 53 -6.97 9.52 21.22
N PRO A 54 -8.11 9.94 21.79
CA PRO A 54 -8.16 11.16 22.59
C PRO A 54 -7.53 10.97 23.97
N SER A 55 -7.52 9.74 24.48
CA SER A 55 -7.01 9.40 25.79
C SER A 55 -6.42 8.00 25.84
N PRO A 56 -5.36 7.75 26.63
CA PRO A 56 -4.86 6.38 26.86
C PRO A 56 -5.89 5.42 27.49
N MET A 57 -6.99 5.96 28.00
CA MET A 57 -8.08 5.15 28.58
C MET A 57 -9.09 4.65 27.54
N ASP A 58 -9.13 5.25 26.35
CA ASP A 58 -10.07 4.86 25.26
C ASP A 58 -9.45 3.78 24.36
N ILE A 59 -9.01 2.69 24.96
CA ILE A 59 -8.36 1.57 24.26
C ILE A 59 -9.31 0.41 23.93
N GLN A 60 -10.48 0.35 24.57
CA GLN A 60 -11.45 -0.72 24.35
C GLN A 60 -12.41 -0.36 23.22
N ILE A 61 -12.08 -0.80 22.01
CA ILE A 61 -12.88 -0.59 20.82
C ILE A 61 -13.45 -1.95 20.37
N PRO A 62 -14.77 -2.10 20.24
CA PRO A 62 -15.36 -3.35 19.75
C PRO A 62 -14.95 -3.63 18.31
N ARG A 63 -15.05 -4.88 17.89
CA ARG A 63 -14.87 -5.26 16.49
C ARG A 63 -16.00 -4.69 15.65
N THR A 64 -15.63 -4.16 14.51
CA THR A 64 -16.55 -3.67 13.47
C THR A 64 -16.72 -4.78 12.43
N PRO A 65 -17.94 -5.05 11.94
CA PRO A 65 -18.18 -6.02 10.88
C PRO A 65 -17.28 -5.74 9.66
N LYS A 66 -16.72 -6.81 9.09
CA LYS A 66 -15.75 -6.71 7.97
C LYS A 66 -16.29 -5.92 6.78
N GLU A 67 -17.59 -6.02 6.51
CA GLU A 67 -18.25 -5.28 5.42
C GLU A 67 -18.08 -3.76 5.60
N GLN A 68 -18.30 -3.25 6.81
CA GLN A 68 -18.11 -1.83 7.12
C GLN A 68 -16.65 -1.41 7.10
N VAL A 69 -15.73 -2.31 7.50
CA VAL A 69 -14.29 -2.05 7.39
C VAL A 69 -13.89 -1.94 5.92
N TYR A 70 -14.39 -2.82 5.04
CA TYR A 70 -14.16 -2.73 3.61
C TYR A 70 -14.75 -1.47 2.98
N GLU A 71 -15.91 -1.02 3.41
CA GLU A 71 -16.49 0.26 2.96
C GLU A 71 -15.57 1.43 3.29
N GLN A 72 -15.02 1.48 4.51
CA GLN A 72 -14.06 2.51 4.90
C GLN A 72 -12.76 2.42 4.08
N ILE A 73 -12.26 1.22 3.80
CA ILE A 73 -11.08 1.01 2.95
C ILE A 73 -11.32 1.59 1.55
N LEU A 74 -12.46 1.28 0.94
CA LEU A 74 -12.81 1.81 -0.38
C LEU A 74 -12.95 3.33 -0.37
N GLN A 75 -13.55 3.90 0.69
CA GLN A 75 -13.67 5.35 0.82
C GLN A 75 -12.29 6.01 0.90
N ASP A 76 -11.43 5.53 1.80
CA ASP A 76 -10.08 6.07 1.97
C ASP A 76 -9.27 6.00 0.65
N MET A 77 -9.33 4.87 -0.05
CA MET A 77 -8.58 4.68 -1.29
C MET A 77 -9.15 5.51 -2.46
N LYS A 78 -10.48 5.67 -2.57
CA LYS A 78 -11.10 6.52 -3.57
C LYS A 78 -10.75 8.00 -3.35
N ASP A 79 -10.76 8.43 -2.10
CA ASP A 79 -10.35 9.80 -1.75
C ASP A 79 -8.86 10.02 -2.02
N ALA A 80 -8.03 9.00 -1.77
CA ALA A 80 -6.61 9.03 -2.08
C ALA A 80 -6.33 9.17 -3.58
N GLU A 81 -7.06 8.42 -4.42
CA GLU A 81 -6.87 8.39 -5.88
C GLU A 81 -6.95 9.78 -6.52
N SER A 82 -7.85 10.62 -5.99
CA SER A 82 -8.04 12.00 -6.48
C SER A 82 -6.93 12.97 -6.04
N LYS A 83 -6.09 12.59 -5.06
CA LYS A 83 -5.15 13.49 -4.38
C LYS A 83 -3.68 13.16 -4.64
N VAL A 84 -3.36 11.88 -4.85
CA VAL A 84 -1.98 11.45 -5.07
C VAL A 84 -1.43 11.86 -6.43
N LEU A 85 -0.12 11.95 -6.53
CA LEU A 85 0.58 12.29 -7.76
C LEU A 85 0.57 11.14 -8.77
N LYS A 86 0.80 11.45 -10.04
CA LYS A 86 1.05 10.46 -11.08
C LYS A 86 2.44 9.85 -10.91
N ILE A 87 2.63 8.62 -11.36
CA ILE A 87 3.94 7.95 -11.30
C ILE A 87 5.01 8.70 -12.09
N SER A 88 4.65 9.36 -13.18
CA SER A 88 5.53 10.23 -13.97
C SER A 88 6.09 11.40 -13.18
N ASP A 89 5.33 11.92 -12.22
CA ASP A 89 5.72 13.08 -11.43
C ASP A 89 6.57 12.67 -10.20
N ILE A 90 6.48 11.39 -9.82
CA ILE A 90 7.22 10.80 -8.71
C ILE A 90 8.57 10.24 -9.19
N GLY A 91 8.57 9.46 -10.29
CA GLY A 91 9.75 8.87 -10.91
C GLY A 91 10.26 7.56 -10.31
N TYR A 92 9.63 7.04 -9.24
CA TYR A 92 9.98 5.75 -8.61
C TYR A 92 8.77 5.13 -7.91
N SER A 93 8.81 3.79 -7.73
CA SER A 93 7.67 3.00 -7.24
C SER A 93 7.53 2.94 -5.71
N GLY A 94 8.46 3.50 -4.95
CA GLY A 94 8.43 3.50 -3.47
C GLY A 94 7.41 4.46 -2.85
N ARG A 95 6.85 5.40 -3.63
CA ARG A 95 5.76 6.27 -3.19
C ARG A 95 4.44 5.91 -3.85
N ILE A 96 3.36 6.28 -3.19
CA ILE A 96 2.01 5.95 -3.66
C ILE A 96 1.61 6.87 -4.80
N SER A 97 1.50 6.30 -5.99
CA SER A 97 1.04 6.96 -7.20
C SER A 97 -0.45 6.71 -7.47
N LYS A 98 -1.02 7.47 -8.38
CA LYS A 98 -2.41 7.30 -8.81
C LYS A 98 -2.69 5.88 -9.32
N THR A 99 -1.83 5.34 -10.17
CA THR A 99 -1.96 3.98 -10.70
C THR A 99 -1.72 2.91 -9.64
N ALA A 100 -0.90 3.17 -8.63
CA ALA A 100 -0.74 2.29 -7.47
C ALA A 100 -2.06 2.17 -6.68
N VAL A 101 -2.71 3.31 -6.40
CA VAL A 101 -4.03 3.32 -5.73
C VAL A 101 -5.07 2.57 -6.55
N GLN A 102 -5.15 2.83 -7.85
CA GLN A 102 -6.09 2.15 -8.77
C GLN A 102 -5.85 0.64 -8.81
N GLY A 103 -4.60 0.19 -8.88
CA GLY A 103 -4.26 -1.24 -8.87
C GLY A 103 -4.64 -1.93 -7.56
N VAL A 104 -4.42 -1.28 -6.42
CA VAL A 104 -4.82 -1.81 -5.12
C VAL A 104 -6.34 -1.78 -4.94
N LEU A 105 -7.05 -0.74 -5.41
CA LEU A 105 -8.52 -0.70 -5.45
C LEU A 105 -9.10 -1.89 -6.25
N ALA A 106 -8.53 -2.19 -7.41
CA ALA A 106 -8.93 -3.35 -8.19
C ALA A 106 -8.79 -4.64 -7.37
N ARG A 107 -7.67 -4.82 -6.67
CA ARG A 107 -7.42 -5.98 -5.80
C ARG A 107 -8.40 -6.05 -4.63
N VAL A 108 -8.65 -4.94 -3.93
CA VAL A 108 -9.60 -4.88 -2.81
C VAL A 108 -11.01 -5.24 -3.28
N CYS A 109 -11.47 -4.66 -4.38
CA CYS A 109 -12.78 -4.98 -4.96
C CYS A 109 -12.88 -6.46 -5.36
N LEU A 110 -11.82 -7.01 -5.96
CA LEU A 110 -11.78 -8.43 -6.33
C LEU A 110 -11.85 -9.34 -5.09
N THR A 111 -11.17 -8.97 -4.01
CA THR A 111 -11.24 -9.68 -2.73
C THR A 111 -12.66 -9.63 -2.14
N MET A 112 -13.30 -8.46 -2.17
CA MET A 112 -14.69 -8.30 -1.70
C MET A 112 -15.70 -9.11 -2.51
N ALA A 113 -15.46 -9.28 -3.81
CA ALA A 113 -16.31 -10.09 -4.68
C ALA A 113 -16.28 -11.59 -4.35
N GLY A 114 -15.18 -12.05 -3.72
CA GLY A 114 -14.98 -13.42 -3.25
C GLY A 114 -15.35 -13.61 -1.76
N PHE A 115 -15.03 -14.82 -1.27
CA PHE A 115 -15.15 -15.13 0.17
C PHE A 115 -14.17 -14.25 0.98
N PRO A 116 -14.54 -13.76 2.18
CA PRO A 116 -15.78 -14.02 2.93
C PRO A 116 -16.91 -13.00 2.73
N VAL A 117 -16.72 -11.92 1.95
CA VAL A 117 -17.73 -10.85 1.76
C VAL A 117 -18.77 -11.27 0.72
N ASN A 118 -18.33 -11.89 -0.39
CA ASN A 118 -19.17 -12.38 -1.49
C ASN A 118 -20.04 -11.33 -2.18
N ASP A 119 -19.63 -10.05 -2.17
CA ASP A 119 -20.33 -8.99 -2.91
C ASP A 119 -19.96 -9.06 -4.41
N LYS A 120 -20.78 -9.78 -5.18
CA LYS A 120 -20.57 -9.99 -6.61
C LYS A 120 -20.58 -8.70 -7.45
N THR A 121 -21.15 -7.61 -6.94
CA THR A 121 -21.17 -6.31 -7.63
C THR A 121 -19.76 -5.74 -7.75
N LYS A 122 -18.85 -6.13 -6.87
CA LYS A 122 -17.46 -5.68 -6.84
C LYS A 122 -16.60 -6.20 -7.99
N TYR A 123 -17.02 -7.24 -8.73
CA TYR A 123 -16.31 -7.63 -9.95
C TYR A 123 -16.30 -6.53 -11.01
N ALA A 124 -17.43 -5.85 -11.19
CA ALA A 124 -17.51 -4.75 -12.16
C ALA A 124 -16.65 -3.55 -11.72
N GLU A 125 -16.61 -3.27 -10.41
CA GLU A 125 -15.78 -2.19 -9.85
C GLU A 125 -14.29 -2.54 -9.95
N ALA A 126 -13.91 -3.79 -9.69
CA ALA A 126 -12.53 -4.27 -9.86
C ALA A 126 -12.07 -4.14 -11.32
N LEU A 127 -12.92 -4.54 -12.28
CA LEU A 127 -12.64 -4.38 -13.70
C LEU A 127 -12.44 -2.92 -14.08
N LYS A 128 -13.29 -2.03 -13.60
CA LYS A 128 -13.15 -0.57 -13.84
C LYS A 128 -11.78 -0.07 -13.40
N TRP A 129 -11.37 -0.36 -12.17
CA TRP A 129 -10.09 0.11 -11.65
C TRP A 129 -8.88 -0.49 -12.39
N ALA A 130 -8.95 -1.76 -12.76
CA ALA A 130 -7.91 -2.39 -13.59
C ALA A 130 -7.83 -1.75 -14.98
N GLN A 131 -8.96 -1.38 -15.57
CA GLN A 131 -9.01 -0.66 -16.85
C GLN A 131 -8.43 0.75 -16.75
N GLU A 132 -8.62 1.47 -15.62
CA GLU A 132 -7.99 2.78 -15.40
C GLU A 132 -6.46 2.67 -15.42
N VAL A 133 -5.88 1.65 -14.76
CA VAL A 133 -4.44 1.40 -14.82
C VAL A 133 -3.99 1.12 -16.26
N LYS A 134 -4.69 0.23 -16.97
CA LYS A 134 -4.37 -0.11 -18.37
C LYS A 134 -4.48 1.11 -19.29
N ASN A 135 -5.54 1.89 -19.15
CA ASN A 135 -5.81 3.06 -20.00
C ASN A 135 -4.86 4.23 -19.71
N SER A 136 -4.18 4.23 -18.57
CA SER A 136 -3.14 5.23 -18.26
C SER A 136 -1.97 5.19 -19.25
N GLN A 137 -1.73 4.03 -19.88
CA GLN A 137 -0.64 3.77 -20.85
C GLN A 137 0.77 4.05 -20.31
N VAL A 138 0.91 4.24 -18.98
CA VAL A 138 2.23 4.46 -18.37
C VAL A 138 2.89 3.17 -17.92
N HIS A 139 2.12 2.07 -17.86
CA HIS A 139 2.60 0.77 -17.45
C HIS A 139 2.64 -0.23 -18.60
N SER A 140 3.66 -1.08 -18.58
CA SER A 140 3.84 -2.20 -19.49
C SER A 140 4.72 -3.26 -18.84
N LEU A 141 4.49 -4.52 -19.15
CA LEU A 141 5.38 -5.59 -18.70
C LEU A 141 6.79 -5.42 -19.28
N ASN A 142 7.80 -5.73 -18.48
CA ASN A 142 9.17 -5.80 -18.96
C ASN A 142 9.29 -6.94 -19.99
N PRO A 143 9.91 -6.74 -21.15
CA PRO A 143 10.07 -7.78 -22.16
C PRO A 143 10.80 -9.02 -21.65
N SER A 144 11.63 -8.87 -20.61
CA SER A 144 12.36 -9.97 -19.99
C SER A 144 11.98 -10.10 -18.52
N TYR A 145 11.27 -11.17 -18.18
CA TYR A 145 10.95 -11.52 -16.78
C TYR A 145 12.20 -11.53 -15.88
N LYS A 146 13.28 -12.15 -16.37
CA LYS A 146 14.55 -12.18 -15.64
C LYS A 146 15.12 -10.78 -15.39
N GLN A 147 15.07 -9.91 -16.40
CA GLN A 147 15.65 -8.58 -16.30
C GLN A 147 14.93 -7.72 -15.26
N PHE A 148 13.64 -7.87 -15.10
CA PHE A 148 12.87 -7.20 -14.05
C PHE A 148 13.47 -7.46 -12.66
N PHE A 149 13.72 -8.74 -12.33
CA PHE A 149 14.31 -9.11 -11.03
C PHE A 149 15.78 -8.67 -10.91
N VAL A 150 16.55 -8.70 -12.01
CA VAL A 150 17.92 -8.16 -12.00
C VAL A 150 17.90 -6.67 -11.69
N ASN A 151 16.98 -5.91 -12.27
CA ASN A 151 16.82 -4.49 -12.01
C ASN A 151 16.49 -4.22 -10.52
N LEU A 152 15.57 -4.99 -9.94
CA LEU A 152 15.24 -4.89 -8.51
C LEU A 152 16.46 -5.11 -7.60
N HIS A 153 17.30 -6.11 -7.90
CA HIS A 153 18.52 -6.38 -7.13
C HIS A 153 19.63 -5.33 -7.33
N GLN A 154 19.59 -4.59 -8.43
CA GLN A 154 20.50 -3.50 -8.73
C GLN A 154 19.98 -2.13 -8.28
N ASP A 155 18.84 -2.09 -7.57
CA ASP A 155 18.19 -0.84 -7.14
C ASP A 155 17.80 0.07 -8.33
N LEU A 156 17.45 -0.55 -9.46
CA LEU A 156 17.00 0.13 -10.67
C LEU A 156 15.47 0.10 -10.72
N TYR A 157 14.85 1.26 -10.62
CA TYR A 157 13.39 1.38 -10.64
C TYR A 157 12.82 1.11 -12.03
N ASP A 158 11.94 0.11 -12.13
CA ASP A 158 11.13 -0.14 -13.31
C ASP A 158 9.69 0.33 -13.08
N ILE A 159 9.48 1.64 -13.15
CA ILE A 159 8.16 2.26 -12.96
C ILE A 159 7.15 1.89 -14.03
N LYS A 160 7.57 1.22 -15.12
CA LYS A 160 6.65 0.71 -16.13
C LYS A 160 5.97 -0.56 -15.66
N GLU A 161 6.71 -1.50 -15.07
CA GLU A 161 6.14 -2.75 -14.58
C GLU A 161 5.67 -2.63 -13.13
N SER A 162 6.47 -2.03 -12.25
CA SER A 162 6.13 -1.90 -10.85
C SER A 162 5.19 -0.73 -10.60
N LEU A 163 3.99 -1.02 -10.09
CA LEU A 163 3.03 0.00 -9.69
C LEU A 163 3.37 0.62 -8.34
N TRP A 164 3.80 -0.22 -7.39
CA TRP A 164 4.17 0.18 -6.05
C TRP A 164 5.00 -0.90 -5.35
N GLU A 165 6.08 -0.47 -4.71
CA GLU A 165 7.00 -1.32 -3.97
C GLU A 165 7.20 -0.79 -2.55
N VAL A 166 7.36 -1.71 -1.60
CA VAL A 166 7.80 -1.36 -0.25
C VAL A 166 9.32 -1.56 -0.20
N GLU A 167 10.04 -0.46 -0.18
CA GLU A 167 11.50 -0.46 -0.18
C GLU A 167 12.05 -0.53 1.23
N PHE A 168 13.06 -1.37 1.41
CA PHE A 168 13.79 -1.55 2.66
C PHE A 168 15.25 -1.13 2.46
N LYS A 169 15.66 -0.04 3.09
CA LYS A 169 17.05 0.41 3.05
C LYS A 169 17.88 -0.34 4.08
N GLY A 170 18.69 -1.29 3.61
CA GLY A 170 19.70 -1.94 4.42
C GLY A 170 21.06 -1.27 4.20
N ASN A 171 21.62 -0.61 5.22
CA ASN A 171 22.94 0.02 5.14
C ASN A 171 24.00 -0.68 6.01
N GLY A 172 23.66 -1.85 6.61
CA GLY A 172 24.57 -2.64 7.45
C GLY A 172 24.95 -2.02 8.80
N SER A 173 24.66 -0.74 9.02
CA SER A 173 25.00 -0.01 10.25
C SER A 173 23.76 0.30 11.14
N GLU A 174 22.58 0.30 10.56
CA GLU A 174 21.32 0.47 11.28
C GLU A 174 20.71 -0.92 11.47
N GLY A 175 20.65 -1.38 12.70
CA GLY A 175 20.29 -2.75 13.07
C GLY A 175 19.06 -3.36 12.35
N TYR A 176 18.76 -4.58 12.63
CA TYR A 176 17.77 -5.49 11.99
C TYR A 176 16.37 -4.92 11.66
N GLY A 177 16.08 -3.68 12.00
CA GLY A 177 14.78 -3.04 11.79
C GLY A 177 14.50 -2.59 10.35
N ASN A 178 15.52 -2.47 9.50
CA ASN A 178 15.41 -1.84 8.19
C ASN A 178 15.49 -2.81 7.00
N THR A 179 15.51 -4.12 7.25
CA THR A 179 15.52 -5.15 6.21
C THR A 179 14.24 -5.95 6.19
N SER A 180 13.78 -6.34 5.00
CA SER A 180 12.66 -7.28 4.88
C SER A 180 13.08 -8.67 5.36
N ARG A 181 12.31 -9.24 6.29
CA ARG A 181 12.50 -10.64 6.71
C ARG A 181 11.97 -11.65 5.69
N LEU A 182 11.13 -11.22 4.75
CA LEU A 182 10.55 -12.12 3.73
C LEU A 182 11.64 -12.71 2.83
N GLY A 183 12.65 -11.92 2.45
CA GLY A 183 13.80 -12.42 1.71
C GLY A 183 14.61 -13.46 2.49
N ASN A 184 14.81 -13.25 3.79
CA ASN A 184 15.55 -14.16 4.66
C ASN A 184 14.86 -15.52 4.88
N THR A 185 13.53 -15.57 4.80
CA THR A 185 12.76 -16.81 4.98
C THR A 185 12.56 -17.59 3.69
N ASN A 186 12.53 -16.90 2.55
CA ASN A 186 12.25 -17.50 1.24
C ASN A 186 13.46 -17.57 0.32
N GLY A 187 14.60 -17.00 0.72
CA GLY A 187 15.83 -17.02 -0.05
C GLY A 187 16.60 -18.34 0.05
N ILE A 188 17.52 -18.55 -0.88
CA ILE A 188 18.43 -19.69 -0.86
C ILE A 188 19.45 -19.48 0.25
N ASN A 189 19.55 -20.44 1.15
CA ASN A 189 20.56 -20.41 2.21
C ASN A 189 21.93 -20.77 1.62
N MET A 190 22.79 -19.79 1.47
CA MET A 190 24.16 -20.00 1.02
C MET A 190 25.10 -20.01 2.25
N GLN A 191 25.67 -21.18 2.57
CA GLN A 191 26.75 -21.27 3.54
C GLN A 191 28.07 -20.91 2.88
N THR A 192 28.64 -19.80 3.27
CA THR A 192 30.05 -19.52 3.03
C THR A 192 30.87 -19.98 4.24
N ALA A 193 32.16 -20.27 4.05
CA ALA A 193 33.04 -20.83 5.08
C ALA A 193 33.15 -19.98 6.38
N ALA A 194 32.58 -18.78 6.42
CA ALA A 194 32.64 -17.88 7.56
C ALA A 194 31.25 -17.44 8.10
N ASN A 195 30.20 -17.40 7.29
CA ASN A 195 28.87 -16.95 7.70
C ASN A 195 27.78 -17.50 6.78
N SER A 196 26.60 -17.80 7.34
CA SER A 196 25.40 -18.12 6.55
C SER A 196 24.82 -16.80 6.00
N ILE A 197 24.83 -16.62 4.69
CA ILE A 197 24.14 -15.54 4.02
C ILE A 197 22.89 -16.13 3.36
N VAL A 198 21.73 -15.56 3.67
CA VAL A 198 20.47 -15.85 2.98
C VAL A 198 20.31 -14.79 1.87
N VAL A 199 20.26 -15.24 0.63
CA VAL A 199 20.08 -14.40 -0.55
C VAL A 199 18.67 -14.59 -1.08
#